data_c3f2c986d0bfa6de5e70f79283f891f3
#
_entry.id   c3f2c986d0bfa6de5e70f79283f891f3
#
_cell.length_a   1.000
_cell.length_b   1.000
_cell.length_c   1.000
_cell.angle_alpha   90.00
_cell.angle_beta   90.00
_cell.angle_gamma   90.00
#
_symmetry.space_group_name_H-M   'P 1'
#
loop_
_entity.id
_entity.type
_entity.pdbx_description
1 polymer ?
#
loop_
_entity_poly.entity_id
_entity_poly.type
_entity_poly.pdbx_seq_one_letter_code
_entity_poly.pdbx_strand_id
1 'polypeptide(L)'
;MANRINLNGTSYHGAGAIAEIANEAKAHAFKKAFVCSDPDLIKFNVTSKVTDVLEKEGLEYEIYSDIKANPTIQNVQNGVAAFKKSGADYIIAIGGGSSMDTAKAIGIIIANPEFEDVRSLEGTAPTKKPCVPIIAVPTTAGTAAEVTINYVITDVEKKRKFVCVDPHDMPIIAVVDPEMMSSMPKGLTASTGMDALTHAIEGYTTKAAWEMTDMFHLKAIELISKSLRGAVENTKEGREGMALGQYIAGMGFSNVGLGIAHSMAHTLGAVYDTPHGVACAMMLPIVMEYNQECTGEKYREIARAMGVKDVDSMTQEEYRKAAIDAVRKLSVDVGIPTKLEAIKEEDLQFLAESAYADACAPGNPKDASVEDLKDLFRKIM
;
A
#
# COMPACT_ATOMS: atom_id res chain seq x y z
N MET A 1 -4.00 -6.97 26.45
CA MET A 1 -5.00 -6.63 25.41
C MET A 1 -5.03 -7.77 24.39
N ALA A 2 -6.15 -8.06 23.76
CA ALA A 2 -6.19 -9.06 22.70
C ALA A 2 -5.71 -8.42 21.39
N ASN A 3 -4.83 -9.10 20.66
CA ASN A 3 -4.42 -8.71 19.31
C ASN A 3 -5.46 -9.21 18.30
N ARG A 4 -5.79 -8.37 17.31
CA ARG A 4 -6.75 -8.69 16.24
C ARG A 4 -6.02 -8.75 14.91
N ILE A 5 -6.40 -9.72 14.06
CA ILE A 5 -5.95 -9.84 12.67
C ILE A 5 -7.18 -9.81 11.77
N ASN A 6 -7.15 -8.93 10.77
CA ASN A 6 -8.11 -8.89 9.67
C ASN A 6 -7.39 -9.28 8.39
N LEU A 7 -7.95 -10.25 7.66
CA LEU A 7 -7.44 -10.73 6.38
C LEU A 7 -8.62 -10.96 5.44
N ASN A 8 -8.37 -11.09 4.14
CA ASN A 8 -9.39 -11.49 3.16
C ASN A 8 -9.98 -12.85 3.53
N GLY A 9 -11.24 -13.09 3.15
CA GLY A 9 -11.86 -14.40 3.22
C GLY A 9 -11.14 -15.43 2.33
N THR A 10 -10.74 -15.01 1.13
CA THR A 10 -10.00 -15.83 0.16
C THR A 10 -8.96 -14.99 -0.58
N SER A 11 -7.83 -15.58 -0.93
CA SER A 11 -6.86 -14.97 -1.84
C SER A 11 -6.27 -15.99 -2.80
N TYR A 12 -6.07 -15.59 -4.06
CA TYR A 12 -5.46 -16.38 -5.12
C TYR A 12 -4.14 -15.78 -5.54
N HIS A 13 -3.11 -16.58 -5.70
CA HIS A 13 -1.75 -16.11 -6.00
C HIS A 13 -1.13 -16.91 -7.14
N GLY A 14 -0.49 -16.20 -8.07
CA GLY A 14 0.28 -16.79 -9.16
C GLY A 14 -0.26 -16.43 -10.54
N ALA A 15 0.53 -16.75 -11.56
CA ALA A 15 0.19 -16.47 -12.95
C ALA A 15 -1.11 -17.19 -13.37
N GLY A 16 -2.02 -16.45 -14.01
CA GLY A 16 -3.33 -16.94 -14.40
C GLY A 16 -4.40 -16.93 -13.30
N ALA A 17 -4.10 -16.44 -12.10
CA ALA A 17 -5.05 -16.39 -10.97
C ALA A 17 -6.32 -15.58 -11.31
N ILE A 18 -6.27 -14.65 -12.28
CA ILE A 18 -7.47 -13.90 -12.73
C ILE A 18 -8.61 -14.80 -13.21
N ALA A 19 -8.34 -16.04 -13.63
CA ALA A 19 -9.38 -16.99 -14.02
C ALA A 19 -10.33 -17.34 -12.86
N GLU A 20 -9.86 -17.26 -11.61
CA GLU A 20 -10.67 -17.56 -10.42
C GLU A 20 -11.74 -16.49 -10.15
N ILE A 21 -11.64 -15.30 -10.74
CA ILE A 21 -12.66 -14.23 -10.60
C ILE A 21 -14.04 -14.74 -11.00
N ALA A 22 -14.13 -15.44 -12.13
CA ALA A 22 -15.40 -15.97 -12.61
C ALA A 22 -15.95 -17.11 -11.73
N ASN A 23 -15.06 -17.96 -11.21
CA ASN A 23 -15.44 -19.03 -10.29
C ASN A 23 -16.01 -18.46 -8.99
N GLU A 24 -15.36 -17.46 -8.42
CA GLU A 24 -15.81 -16.77 -7.21
C GLU A 24 -17.12 -16.00 -7.42
N ALA A 25 -17.24 -15.28 -8.54
CA ALA A 25 -18.46 -14.56 -8.87
C ALA A 25 -19.67 -15.51 -8.94
N LYS A 26 -19.49 -16.69 -9.55
CA LYS A 26 -20.53 -17.74 -9.62
C LYS A 26 -20.80 -18.37 -8.26
N ALA A 27 -19.76 -18.67 -7.47
CA ALA A 27 -19.91 -19.27 -6.15
C ALA A 27 -20.68 -18.36 -5.18
N HIS A 28 -20.45 -17.04 -5.28
CA HIS A 28 -21.17 -16.02 -4.52
C HIS A 28 -22.54 -15.64 -5.12
N ALA A 29 -22.92 -16.22 -6.27
CA ALA A 29 -24.13 -15.89 -7.01
C ALA A 29 -24.23 -14.38 -7.38
N PHE A 30 -23.11 -13.71 -7.60
CA PHE A 30 -23.07 -12.34 -8.08
C PHE A 30 -23.59 -12.24 -9.52
N LYS A 31 -24.25 -11.13 -9.83
CA LYS A 31 -24.94 -10.96 -11.11
C LYS A 31 -24.26 -9.99 -12.05
N LYS A 32 -23.88 -8.82 -11.56
CA LYS A 32 -23.26 -7.77 -12.37
C LYS A 32 -22.11 -7.09 -11.63
N ALA A 33 -20.93 -7.06 -12.24
CA ALA A 33 -19.75 -6.42 -11.70
C ALA A 33 -19.77 -4.90 -11.98
N PHE A 34 -19.35 -4.11 -10.99
CA PHE A 34 -18.90 -2.74 -11.18
C PHE A 34 -17.38 -2.74 -11.22
N VAL A 35 -16.80 -2.62 -12.43
CA VAL A 35 -15.36 -2.72 -12.64
C VAL A 35 -14.71 -1.36 -12.47
N CYS A 36 -14.04 -1.13 -11.34
CA CYS A 36 -13.27 0.07 -11.08
C CYS A 36 -11.86 -0.07 -11.63
N SER A 37 -11.52 0.69 -12.68
CA SER A 37 -10.20 0.66 -13.30
C SER A 37 -9.84 2.03 -13.86
N ASP A 38 -8.56 2.45 -13.73
CA ASP A 38 -8.15 3.74 -14.25
C ASP A 38 -8.04 3.77 -15.79
N PRO A 39 -8.09 4.96 -16.40
CA PRO A 39 -8.10 5.10 -17.85
C PRO A 39 -6.85 4.54 -18.53
N ASP A 40 -5.68 4.59 -17.89
CA ASP A 40 -4.43 4.09 -18.48
C ASP A 40 -4.43 2.56 -18.55
N LEU A 41 -4.92 1.87 -17.52
CA LEU A 41 -5.05 0.41 -17.53
C LEU A 41 -6.03 -0.07 -18.62
N ILE A 42 -7.09 0.70 -18.87
CA ILE A 42 -8.02 0.43 -19.98
C ILE A 42 -7.31 0.62 -21.32
N LYS A 43 -6.65 1.76 -21.49
CA LYS A 43 -5.91 2.12 -22.72
C LYS A 43 -4.81 1.10 -23.07
N PHE A 44 -4.14 0.56 -22.06
CA PHE A 44 -3.05 -0.41 -22.23
C PHE A 44 -3.52 -1.87 -22.18
N ASN A 45 -4.83 -2.12 -22.28
CA ASN A 45 -5.44 -3.46 -22.29
C ASN A 45 -5.10 -4.33 -21.06
N VAL A 46 -4.84 -3.72 -19.90
CA VAL A 46 -4.67 -4.45 -18.66
C VAL A 46 -6.03 -4.86 -18.08
N THR A 47 -6.99 -3.91 -18.09
CA THR A 47 -8.37 -4.16 -17.65
C THR A 47 -9.04 -5.25 -18.48
N SER A 48 -8.78 -5.30 -19.79
CA SER A 48 -9.40 -6.29 -20.68
C SER A 48 -9.04 -7.73 -20.34
N LYS A 49 -7.86 -7.98 -19.73
CA LYS A 49 -7.51 -9.33 -19.27
C LYS A 49 -8.55 -9.89 -18.29
N VAL A 50 -9.14 -9.03 -17.44
CA VAL A 50 -10.20 -9.42 -16.50
C VAL A 50 -11.57 -9.41 -17.18
N THR A 51 -11.90 -8.38 -17.98
CA THR A 51 -13.20 -8.35 -18.65
C THR A 51 -13.38 -9.49 -19.65
N ASP A 52 -12.31 -9.94 -20.33
CA ASP A 52 -12.34 -11.11 -21.21
C ASP A 52 -12.70 -12.41 -20.43
N VAL A 53 -12.24 -12.52 -19.16
CA VAL A 53 -12.65 -13.64 -18.29
C VAL A 53 -14.15 -13.57 -18.00
N LEU A 54 -14.67 -12.37 -17.71
CA LEU A 54 -16.10 -12.18 -17.44
C LEU A 54 -16.95 -12.48 -18.67
N GLU A 55 -16.56 -11.95 -19.84
CA GLU A 55 -17.27 -12.17 -21.12
C GLU A 55 -17.32 -13.63 -21.51
N LYS A 56 -16.18 -14.33 -21.42
CA LYS A 56 -16.10 -15.77 -21.70
C LYS A 56 -17.08 -16.61 -20.88
N GLU A 57 -17.30 -16.19 -19.64
CA GLU A 57 -18.16 -16.87 -18.66
C GLU A 57 -19.58 -16.32 -18.61
N GLY A 58 -19.91 -15.34 -19.49
CA GLY A 58 -21.25 -14.73 -19.59
C GLY A 58 -21.66 -13.89 -18.37
N LEU A 59 -20.66 -13.31 -17.67
CA LEU A 59 -20.90 -12.46 -16.50
C LEU A 59 -21.03 -11.00 -16.92
N GLU A 60 -22.09 -10.33 -16.47
CA GLU A 60 -22.33 -8.93 -16.79
C GLU A 60 -21.39 -8.00 -16.01
N TYR A 61 -21.00 -6.90 -16.64
CA TYR A 61 -20.19 -5.87 -15.98
C TYR A 61 -20.45 -4.48 -16.56
N GLU A 62 -20.04 -3.46 -15.79
CA GLU A 62 -19.98 -2.07 -16.24
C GLU A 62 -18.67 -1.44 -15.72
N ILE A 63 -17.94 -0.76 -16.62
CA ILE A 63 -16.65 -0.15 -16.27
C ILE A 63 -16.87 1.27 -15.74
N TYR A 64 -16.27 1.56 -14.60
CA TYR A 64 -16.12 2.89 -14.02
C TYR A 64 -14.66 3.30 -14.07
N SER A 65 -14.37 4.40 -14.76
CA SER A 65 -13.01 4.86 -15.03
C SER A 65 -12.70 6.30 -14.60
N ASP A 66 -13.62 6.97 -13.89
CA ASP A 66 -13.31 8.27 -13.27
C ASP A 66 -12.44 8.06 -12.00
N ILE A 67 -11.27 7.46 -12.23
CA ILE A 67 -10.27 7.17 -11.21
C ILE A 67 -9.02 7.96 -11.54
N LYS A 68 -8.47 8.65 -10.54
CA LYS A 68 -7.26 9.46 -10.66
C LYS A 68 -6.21 9.00 -9.67
N ALA A 69 -4.97 9.24 -10.00
CA ALA A 69 -3.91 9.23 -9.01
C ALA A 69 -4.31 10.17 -7.86
N ASN A 70 -4.19 9.72 -6.61
CA ASN A 70 -4.71 10.46 -5.45
C ASN A 70 -6.23 10.72 -5.56
N PRO A 71 -7.09 9.70 -5.38
CA PRO A 71 -8.52 9.81 -5.60
C PRO A 71 -9.13 10.91 -4.74
N THR A 72 -10.02 11.68 -5.35
CA THR A 72 -10.68 12.82 -4.71
C THR A 72 -12.05 12.45 -4.17
N ILE A 73 -12.58 13.27 -3.26
CA ILE A 73 -13.96 13.17 -2.79
C ILE A 73 -14.94 13.12 -3.96
N GLN A 74 -14.72 13.95 -5.01
CA GLN A 74 -15.59 14.01 -6.18
C GLN A 74 -15.57 12.70 -6.99
N ASN A 75 -14.40 12.05 -7.15
CA ASN A 75 -14.32 10.75 -7.82
C ASN A 75 -15.13 9.68 -7.07
N VAL A 76 -15.08 9.68 -5.74
CA VAL A 76 -15.88 8.78 -4.91
C VAL A 76 -17.38 9.04 -5.09
N GLN A 77 -17.82 10.30 -5.02
CA GLN A 77 -19.23 10.68 -5.18
C GLN A 77 -19.77 10.31 -6.57
N ASN A 78 -18.99 10.57 -7.62
CA ASN A 78 -19.33 10.16 -8.98
C ASN A 78 -19.46 8.63 -9.08
N GLY A 79 -18.56 7.90 -8.45
CA GLY A 79 -18.57 6.44 -8.41
C GLY A 79 -19.78 5.87 -7.66
N VAL A 80 -20.17 6.46 -6.54
CA VAL A 80 -21.38 6.08 -5.80
C VAL A 80 -22.62 6.27 -6.66
N ALA A 81 -22.72 7.41 -7.38
CA ALA A 81 -23.84 7.66 -8.29
C ALA A 81 -23.86 6.67 -9.47
N ALA A 82 -22.69 6.38 -10.05
CA ALA A 82 -22.54 5.42 -11.14
C ALA A 82 -22.89 4.00 -10.69
N PHE A 83 -22.43 3.56 -9.50
CA PHE A 83 -22.76 2.25 -8.94
C PHE A 83 -24.28 2.08 -8.76
N LYS A 84 -24.95 3.06 -8.15
CA LYS A 84 -26.42 3.04 -7.98
C LYS A 84 -27.17 2.91 -9.31
N LYS A 85 -26.66 3.55 -10.35
CA LYS A 85 -27.27 3.51 -11.70
C LYS A 85 -26.99 2.19 -12.43
N SER A 86 -25.83 1.58 -12.21
CA SER A 86 -25.40 0.38 -12.94
C SER A 86 -26.24 -0.86 -12.64
N GLY A 87 -26.85 -0.92 -11.45
CA GLY A 87 -27.51 -2.13 -10.96
C GLY A 87 -26.55 -3.27 -10.60
N ALA A 88 -25.24 -2.97 -10.45
CA ALA A 88 -24.26 -3.94 -10.01
C ALA A 88 -24.46 -4.32 -8.55
N ASP A 89 -24.04 -5.53 -8.18
CA ASP A 89 -24.17 -6.08 -6.83
C ASP A 89 -22.80 -6.44 -6.19
N TYR A 90 -21.69 -6.30 -6.93
CA TYR A 90 -20.33 -6.41 -6.43
C TYR A 90 -19.38 -5.52 -7.22
N ILE A 91 -18.18 -5.30 -6.68
CA ILE A 91 -17.14 -4.49 -7.30
C ILE A 91 -15.95 -5.39 -7.67
N ILE A 92 -15.38 -5.17 -8.86
CA ILE A 92 -14.03 -5.66 -9.19
C ILE A 92 -13.12 -4.44 -9.26
N ALA A 93 -12.17 -4.35 -8.33
CA ALA A 93 -11.20 -3.26 -8.30
C ALA A 93 -9.91 -3.71 -9.01
N ILE A 94 -9.60 -3.10 -10.14
CA ILE A 94 -8.42 -3.41 -10.95
C ILE A 94 -7.50 -2.19 -10.94
N GLY A 95 -6.31 -2.32 -10.37
CA GLY A 95 -5.35 -1.22 -10.36
C GLY A 95 -4.39 -1.22 -9.19
N GLY A 96 -3.75 -0.09 -8.98
CA GLY A 96 -2.96 0.20 -7.78
C GLY A 96 -3.83 0.76 -6.65
N GLY A 97 -3.19 1.37 -5.66
CA GLY A 97 -3.87 1.95 -4.50
C GLY A 97 -5.05 2.84 -4.85
N SER A 98 -4.91 3.74 -5.83
CA SER A 98 -5.98 4.69 -6.20
C SER A 98 -7.27 4.01 -6.68
N SER A 99 -7.17 2.95 -7.47
CA SER A 99 -8.34 2.17 -7.90
C SER A 99 -8.98 1.43 -6.73
N MET A 100 -8.16 0.84 -5.86
CA MET A 100 -8.61 0.12 -4.67
C MET A 100 -9.27 1.06 -3.67
N ASP A 101 -8.65 2.19 -3.37
CA ASP A 101 -9.14 3.19 -2.42
C ASP A 101 -10.49 3.78 -2.87
N THR A 102 -10.60 4.08 -4.18
CA THR A 102 -11.88 4.53 -4.76
C THR A 102 -12.96 3.46 -4.63
N ALA A 103 -12.63 2.19 -4.93
CA ALA A 103 -13.57 1.08 -4.85
C ALA A 103 -14.05 0.83 -3.42
N LYS A 104 -13.15 0.86 -2.43
CA LYS A 104 -13.48 0.73 -1.01
C LYS A 104 -14.39 1.86 -0.54
N ALA A 105 -14.05 3.12 -0.88
CA ALA A 105 -14.87 4.27 -0.53
C ALA A 105 -16.28 4.20 -1.15
N ILE A 106 -16.40 3.78 -2.41
CA ILE A 106 -17.69 3.56 -3.05
C ILE A 106 -18.48 2.47 -2.31
N GLY A 107 -17.85 1.31 -2.11
CA GLY A 107 -18.51 0.14 -1.52
C GLY A 107 -19.00 0.37 -0.10
N ILE A 108 -18.20 1.07 0.74
CA ILE A 108 -18.60 1.36 2.13
C ILE A 108 -19.76 2.36 2.21
N ILE A 109 -19.77 3.40 1.37
CA ILE A 109 -20.84 4.40 1.31
C ILE A 109 -22.15 3.76 0.81
N ILE A 110 -22.09 2.90 -0.21
CA ILE A 110 -23.27 2.20 -0.71
C ILE A 110 -23.92 1.34 0.38
N ALA A 111 -23.12 0.66 1.18
CA ALA A 111 -23.60 -0.19 2.27
C ALA A 111 -24.03 0.61 3.52
N ASN A 112 -23.45 1.80 3.73
CA ASN A 112 -23.67 2.66 4.89
C ASN A 112 -23.99 4.11 4.42
N PRO A 113 -25.19 4.37 3.88
CA PRO A 113 -25.53 5.64 3.24
C PRO A 113 -25.55 6.84 4.20
N GLU A 114 -25.56 6.62 5.50
CA GLU A 114 -25.38 7.66 6.52
C GLU A 114 -24.02 8.35 6.46
N PHE A 115 -23.04 7.73 5.79
CA PHE A 115 -21.70 8.26 5.53
C PHE A 115 -21.53 8.75 4.08
N GLU A 116 -22.58 9.29 3.47
CA GLU A 116 -22.56 9.78 2.08
C GLU A 116 -21.44 10.81 1.82
N ASP A 117 -21.16 11.71 2.77
CA ASP A 117 -19.96 12.53 2.73
C ASP A 117 -18.75 11.70 3.20
N VAL A 118 -17.86 11.38 2.26
CA VAL A 118 -16.66 10.56 2.53
C VAL A 118 -15.76 11.15 3.63
N ARG A 119 -15.81 12.45 3.90
CA ARG A 119 -15.11 13.09 5.03
C ARG A 119 -15.53 12.53 6.37
N SER A 120 -16.78 12.07 6.49
CA SER A 120 -17.29 11.46 7.72
C SER A 120 -16.70 10.07 8.02
N LEU A 121 -15.97 9.50 7.06
CA LEU A 121 -15.25 8.23 7.19
C LEU A 121 -13.79 8.42 7.61
N GLU A 122 -13.30 9.66 7.78
CA GLU A 122 -11.92 9.92 8.21
C GLU A 122 -11.62 9.27 9.56
N GLY A 123 -10.44 8.65 9.67
CA GLY A 123 -10.05 7.87 10.84
C GLY A 123 -10.84 6.58 10.94
N THR A 124 -11.35 6.27 12.12
CA THR A 124 -12.18 5.07 12.36
C THR A 124 -13.64 5.48 12.51
N ALA A 125 -14.42 5.28 11.45
CA ALA A 125 -15.84 5.59 11.46
C ALA A 125 -16.66 4.40 12.02
N PRO A 126 -17.79 4.65 12.72
CA PRO A 126 -18.63 3.61 13.29
C PRO A 126 -19.60 3.03 12.25
N THR A 127 -19.09 2.52 11.14
CA THR A 127 -19.90 1.84 10.13
C THR A 127 -20.53 0.57 10.72
N LYS A 128 -21.69 0.16 10.17
CA LYS A 128 -22.46 -0.96 10.73
C LYS A 128 -22.49 -2.17 9.82
N LYS A 129 -22.22 -1.96 8.53
CA LYS A 129 -22.34 -3.00 7.51
C LYS A 129 -21.02 -3.11 6.74
N PRO A 130 -20.60 -4.34 6.38
CA PRO A 130 -19.54 -4.52 5.42
C PRO A 130 -19.84 -3.78 4.11
N CYS A 131 -18.81 -3.33 3.43
CA CYS A 131 -18.94 -2.73 2.10
C CYS A 131 -19.58 -3.71 1.11
N VAL A 132 -20.04 -3.19 -0.01
CA VAL A 132 -20.37 -4.03 -1.17
C VAL A 132 -19.20 -4.98 -1.42
N PRO A 133 -19.45 -6.28 -1.69
CA PRO A 133 -18.38 -7.25 -1.91
C PRO A 133 -17.38 -6.76 -2.96
N ILE A 134 -16.07 -6.82 -2.63
CA ILE A 134 -14.99 -6.41 -3.53
C ILE A 134 -14.11 -7.63 -3.85
N ILE A 135 -13.88 -7.87 -5.14
CA ILE A 135 -12.80 -8.70 -5.68
C ILE A 135 -11.69 -7.75 -6.10
N ALA A 136 -10.54 -7.82 -5.46
CA ALA A 136 -9.44 -6.91 -5.69
C ALA A 136 -8.35 -7.56 -6.55
N VAL A 137 -7.96 -6.88 -7.65
CA VAL A 137 -6.96 -7.34 -8.62
C VAL A 137 -5.84 -6.28 -8.70
N PRO A 138 -4.78 -6.39 -7.91
CA PRO A 138 -3.71 -5.40 -7.92
C PRO A 138 -2.89 -5.46 -9.21
N THR A 139 -2.55 -4.29 -9.73
CA THR A 139 -1.64 -4.12 -10.88
C THR A 139 -0.32 -3.48 -10.48
N THR A 140 -0.14 -3.15 -9.21
CA THR A 140 1.12 -2.67 -8.61
C THR A 140 1.54 -3.58 -7.47
N ALA A 141 2.85 -3.66 -7.23
CA ALA A 141 3.41 -4.45 -6.13
C ALA A 141 3.97 -3.50 -5.05
N GLY A 142 3.09 -2.82 -4.32
CA GLY A 142 3.47 -1.80 -3.34
C GLY A 142 2.49 -1.66 -2.19
N THR A 143 1.33 -1.10 -2.46
CA THR A 143 0.36 -0.64 -1.43
C THR A 143 -0.33 -1.76 -0.66
N ALA A 144 -0.41 -2.95 -1.23
CA ALA A 144 -1.18 -4.08 -0.68
C ALA A 144 -2.65 -3.73 -0.35
N ALA A 145 -3.23 -2.75 -1.07
CA ALA A 145 -4.59 -2.27 -0.79
C ALA A 145 -5.66 -3.36 -0.92
N GLU A 146 -5.35 -4.45 -1.62
CA GLU A 146 -6.19 -5.64 -1.76
C GLU A 146 -6.34 -6.45 -0.46
N VAL A 147 -5.48 -6.21 0.56
CA VAL A 147 -5.50 -6.93 1.84
C VAL A 147 -5.47 -6.00 3.05
N THR A 148 -5.73 -4.71 2.86
CA THR A 148 -5.71 -3.71 3.93
C THR A 148 -7.11 -3.22 4.31
N ILE A 149 -7.25 -2.75 5.56
CA ILE A 149 -8.46 -2.15 6.13
C ILE A 149 -8.48 -0.62 6.03
N ASN A 150 -7.63 -0.07 5.20
CA ASN A 150 -7.52 1.38 5.04
C ASN A 150 -7.58 1.80 3.58
N TYR A 151 -7.98 3.03 3.36
CA TYR A 151 -7.95 3.73 2.09
C TYR A 151 -7.70 5.22 2.30
N VAL A 152 -7.17 5.88 1.28
CA VAL A 152 -6.75 7.29 1.35
C VAL A 152 -7.47 8.11 0.31
N ILE A 153 -8.13 9.19 0.73
CA ILE A 153 -8.87 10.11 -0.14
C ILE A 153 -8.27 11.51 -0.03
N THR A 154 -8.29 12.23 -1.13
CA THR A 154 -7.80 13.61 -1.22
C THR A 154 -8.96 14.58 -1.08
N ASP A 155 -8.90 15.45 -0.07
CA ASP A 155 -9.75 16.62 0.07
C ASP A 155 -9.06 17.81 -0.64
N VAL A 156 -9.49 18.08 -1.86
CA VAL A 156 -8.93 19.15 -2.70
C VAL A 156 -9.20 20.53 -2.09
N GLU A 157 -10.34 20.73 -1.43
CA GLU A 157 -10.73 21.98 -0.80
C GLU A 157 -9.80 22.31 0.37
N LYS A 158 -9.51 21.29 1.21
CA LYS A 158 -8.61 21.43 2.37
C LYS A 158 -7.14 21.19 2.03
N LYS A 159 -6.82 20.86 0.77
CA LYS A 159 -5.47 20.54 0.27
C LYS A 159 -4.75 19.52 1.13
N ARG A 160 -5.46 18.45 1.52
CA ARG A 160 -4.89 17.37 2.35
C ARG A 160 -5.40 16.00 1.92
N LYS A 161 -4.62 14.98 2.24
CA LYS A 161 -5.08 13.58 2.22
C LYS A 161 -5.58 13.20 3.60
N PHE A 162 -6.57 12.32 3.66
CA PHE A 162 -7.01 11.72 4.90
C PHE A 162 -7.16 10.21 4.74
N VAL A 163 -6.87 9.51 5.82
CA VAL A 163 -6.92 8.05 5.88
C VAL A 163 -8.25 7.66 6.53
N CYS A 164 -8.91 6.70 5.92
CA CYS A 164 -10.06 5.99 6.51
C CYS A 164 -9.60 4.59 6.89
N VAL A 165 -10.01 4.12 8.06
CA VAL A 165 -9.64 2.80 8.59
C VAL A 165 -10.90 2.07 9.04
N ASP A 166 -11.28 1.01 8.33
CA ASP A 166 -12.48 0.25 8.63
C ASP A 166 -12.32 -1.22 8.23
N PRO A 167 -12.40 -2.16 9.17
CA PRO A 167 -12.40 -3.59 8.82
C PRO A 167 -13.51 -4.00 7.85
N HIS A 168 -14.58 -3.21 7.75
CA HIS A 168 -15.68 -3.45 6.84
C HIS A 168 -15.37 -3.14 5.37
N ASP A 169 -14.29 -2.40 5.08
CA ASP A 169 -13.90 -2.06 3.70
C ASP A 169 -12.95 -3.09 3.05
N MET A 170 -12.50 -4.08 3.80
CA MET A 170 -11.57 -5.07 3.28
C MET A 170 -12.19 -5.86 2.12
N PRO A 171 -11.49 -5.98 0.98
CA PRO A 171 -11.92 -6.85 -0.10
C PRO A 171 -12.11 -8.30 0.40
N ILE A 172 -13.22 -8.92 0.01
CA ILE A 172 -13.48 -10.30 0.43
C ILE A 172 -12.61 -11.31 -0.29
N ILE A 173 -12.19 -10.97 -1.52
CA ILE A 173 -11.33 -11.80 -2.37
C ILE A 173 -10.20 -10.93 -2.92
N ALA A 174 -8.96 -11.40 -2.79
CA ALA A 174 -7.80 -10.83 -3.46
C ALA A 174 -7.30 -11.79 -4.56
N VAL A 175 -7.05 -11.27 -5.76
CA VAL A 175 -6.54 -12.04 -6.89
C VAL A 175 -5.19 -11.43 -7.30
N VAL A 176 -4.11 -11.99 -6.76
CA VAL A 176 -2.75 -11.46 -6.88
C VAL A 176 -2.03 -12.20 -8.01
N ASP A 177 -2.27 -11.73 -9.23
CA ASP A 177 -1.69 -12.30 -10.45
C ASP A 177 -0.49 -11.44 -10.90
N PRO A 178 0.75 -11.95 -10.90
CA PRO A 178 1.93 -11.20 -11.31
C PRO A 178 1.89 -10.75 -12.77
N GLU A 179 1.10 -11.40 -13.63
CA GLU A 179 0.92 -10.99 -15.03
C GLU A 179 0.13 -9.67 -15.16
N MET A 180 -0.70 -9.36 -14.16
CA MET A 180 -1.39 -8.06 -14.09
C MET A 180 -0.43 -6.91 -13.75
N MET A 181 0.73 -7.21 -13.17
CA MET A 181 1.77 -6.25 -12.78
C MET A 181 2.90 -6.12 -13.81
N SER A 182 2.94 -6.99 -14.82
CA SER A 182 4.05 -7.08 -15.77
C SER A 182 4.19 -5.87 -16.70
N SER A 183 3.16 -5.05 -16.83
CA SER A 183 3.17 -3.82 -17.63
C SER A 183 3.67 -2.57 -16.91
N MET A 184 3.96 -2.67 -15.59
CA MET A 184 4.49 -1.53 -14.85
C MET A 184 5.84 -1.07 -15.40
N PRO A 185 6.02 0.25 -15.67
CA PRO A 185 7.31 0.83 -15.99
C PRO A 185 8.36 0.59 -14.88
N LYS A 186 9.65 0.55 -15.24
CA LYS A 186 10.75 0.31 -14.29
C LYS A 186 10.72 1.25 -13.08
N GLY A 187 10.54 2.55 -13.29
CA GLY A 187 10.48 3.54 -12.22
C GLY A 187 9.31 3.32 -11.26
N LEU A 188 8.13 2.97 -11.79
CA LEU A 188 6.97 2.64 -10.94
C LEU A 188 7.21 1.32 -10.19
N THR A 189 7.78 0.31 -10.83
CA THR A 189 8.14 -0.96 -10.18
C THR A 189 9.12 -0.73 -9.03
N ALA A 190 10.16 0.09 -9.24
CA ALA A 190 11.14 0.42 -8.22
C ALA A 190 10.52 1.15 -7.03
N SER A 191 9.75 2.21 -7.29
CA SER A 191 9.15 3.02 -6.23
C SER A 191 8.10 2.24 -5.44
N THR A 192 7.20 1.51 -6.10
CA THR A 192 6.18 0.71 -5.39
C THR A 192 6.81 -0.46 -4.62
N GLY A 193 7.87 -1.07 -5.16
CA GLY A 193 8.58 -2.14 -4.47
C GLY A 193 9.33 -1.67 -3.22
N MET A 194 9.91 -0.48 -3.27
CA MET A 194 10.53 0.15 -2.08
C MET A 194 9.47 0.61 -1.07
N ASP A 195 8.29 1.01 -1.52
CA ASP A 195 7.13 1.25 -0.67
C ASP A 195 6.72 -0.01 0.11
N ALA A 196 6.59 -1.14 -0.59
CA ALA A 196 6.34 -2.44 0.05
C ALA A 196 7.41 -2.83 1.08
N LEU A 197 8.68 -2.53 0.80
CA LEU A 197 9.76 -2.75 1.77
C LEU A 197 9.62 -1.83 2.98
N THR A 198 9.23 -0.57 2.76
CA THR A 198 8.99 0.39 3.86
C THR A 198 7.83 -0.08 4.74
N HIS A 199 6.72 -0.53 4.13
CA HIS A 199 5.61 -1.15 4.85
C HIS A 199 6.08 -2.32 5.73
N ALA A 200 6.88 -3.22 5.17
CA ALA A 200 7.34 -4.41 5.88
C ALA A 200 8.29 -4.04 7.05
N ILE A 201 9.22 -3.11 6.85
CA ILE A 201 10.19 -2.71 7.90
C ILE A 201 9.50 -1.87 8.98
N GLU A 202 8.66 -0.90 8.62
CA GLU A 202 7.94 -0.12 9.62
C GLU A 202 6.92 -0.97 10.37
N GLY A 203 6.15 -1.82 9.67
CA GLY A 203 5.24 -2.76 10.31
C GLY A 203 5.94 -3.75 11.24
N TYR A 204 7.18 -4.17 10.94
CA TYR A 204 7.99 -5.01 11.82
C TYR A 204 8.47 -4.27 13.06
N THR A 205 8.76 -2.96 12.95
CA THR A 205 9.35 -2.18 14.04
C THR A 205 8.35 -1.33 14.81
N THR A 206 7.12 -1.17 14.32
CA THR A 206 6.07 -0.37 14.99
C THR A 206 5.79 -0.84 16.42
N LYS A 207 5.34 0.07 17.28
CA LYS A 207 5.00 -0.22 18.70
C LYS A 207 3.94 -1.32 18.87
N ALA A 208 3.04 -1.48 17.92
CA ALA A 208 1.98 -2.47 17.95
C ALA A 208 2.38 -3.84 17.37
N ALA A 209 3.62 -3.98 16.86
CA ALA A 209 4.12 -5.24 16.30
C ALA A 209 4.16 -6.36 17.34
N TRP A 210 3.85 -7.59 16.92
CA TRP A 210 3.86 -8.78 17.75
C TRP A 210 4.18 -10.03 16.90
N GLU A 211 4.40 -11.18 17.52
CA GLU A 211 4.99 -12.36 16.90
C GLU A 211 4.33 -12.79 15.59
N MET A 212 2.98 -12.72 15.51
CA MET A 212 2.27 -13.12 14.30
C MET A 212 2.50 -12.15 13.14
N THR A 213 2.47 -10.84 13.40
CA THR A 213 2.74 -9.84 12.37
C THR A 213 4.23 -9.76 12.03
N ASP A 214 5.11 -10.01 12.99
CA ASP A 214 6.55 -10.10 12.78
C ASP A 214 6.91 -11.20 11.76
N MET A 215 6.23 -12.35 11.82
CA MET A 215 6.38 -13.44 10.86
C MET A 215 6.05 -13.00 9.42
N PHE A 216 4.95 -12.25 9.22
CA PHE A 216 4.58 -11.72 7.91
C PHE A 216 5.63 -10.72 7.41
N HIS A 217 6.01 -9.77 8.24
CA HIS A 217 6.94 -8.72 7.85
C HIS A 217 8.33 -9.25 7.50
N LEU A 218 8.88 -10.18 8.27
CA LEU A 218 10.18 -10.77 7.98
C LEU A 218 10.15 -11.54 6.65
N LYS A 219 9.08 -12.29 6.39
CA LYS A 219 8.93 -12.98 5.11
C LYS A 219 8.76 -12.01 3.94
N ALA A 220 8.03 -10.92 4.14
CA ALA A 220 7.90 -9.87 3.14
C ALA A 220 9.25 -9.22 2.82
N ILE A 221 10.05 -8.84 3.84
CA ILE A 221 11.39 -8.27 3.66
C ILE A 221 12.28 -9.22 2.84
N GLU A 222 12.29 -10.52 3.16
CA GLU A 222 13.06 -11.54 2.43
C GLU A 222 12.66 -11.58 0.94
N LEU A 223 11.36 -11.70 0.66
CA LEU A 223 10.85 -11.80 -0.72
C LEU A 223 11.12 -10.55 -1.52
N ILE A 224 10.84 -9.37 -0.96
CA ILE A 224 11.00 -8.08 -1.64
C ILE A 224 12.48 -7.83 -1.94
N SER A 225 13.36 -7.99 -0.96
CA SER A 225 14.80 -7.75 -1.15
C SER A 225 15.44 -8.68 -2.18
N LYS A 226 14.96 -9.92 -2.27
CA LYS A 226 15.40 -10.88 -3.27
C LYS A 226 14.88 -10.59 -4.66
N SER A 227 13.64 -10.07 -4.77
CA SER A 227 12.88 -10.05 -6.03
C SER A 227 12.85 -8.69 -6.72
N LEU A 228 13.00 -7.57 -5.99
CA LEU A 228 12.76 -6.23 -6.53
C LEU A 228 13.66 -5.89 -7.73
N ARG A 229 14.95 -6.23 -7.68
CA ARG A 229 15.88 -5.99 -8.81
C ARG A 229 15.41 -6.72 -10.06
N GLY A 230 15.01 -8.00 -9.90
CA GLY A 230 14.48 -8.80 -11.01
C GLY A 230 13.14 -8.26 -11.53
N ALA A 231 12.27 -7.77 -10.64
CA ALA A 231 11.00 -7.16 -11.03
C ALA A 231 11.20 -5.87 -11.85
N VAL A 232 12.17 -5.04 -11.48
CA VAL A 232 12.55 -3.82 -12.24
C VAL A 232 13.06 -4.19 -13.65
N GLU A 233 13.76 -5.30 -13.78
CA GLU A 233 14.16 -5.87 -15.08
C GLU A 233 13.05 -6.69 -15.75
N ASN A 234 11.86 -6.73 -15.16
CA ASN A 234 10.67 -7.42 -15.64
C ASN A 234 10.85 -8.95 -15.80
N THR A 235 11.66 -9.58 -14.93
CA THR A 235 11.76 -11.03 -14.91
C THR A 235 10.51 -11.65 -14.28
N LYS A 236 10.15 -12.86 -14.71
CA LYS A 236 8.99 -13.59 -14.19
C LYS A 236 9.13 -13.83 -12.67
N GLU A 237 10.27 -14.36 -12.24
CA GLU A 237 10.56 -14.63 -10.83
C GLU A 237 10.54 -13.36 -9.97
N GLY A 238 11.04 -12.24 -10.52
CA GLY A 238 10.99 -10.94 -9.87
C GLY A 238 9.54 -10.47 -9.66
N ARG A 239 8.71 -10.55 -10.70
CA ARG A 239 7.29 -10.17 -10.61
C ARG A 239 6.51 -11.08 -9.64
N GLU A 240 6.70 -12.39 -9.71
CA GLU A 240 6.07 -13.35 -8.80
C GLU A 240 6.47 -13.08 -7.34
N GLY A 241 7.76 -12.88 -7.07
CA GLY A 241 8.24 -12.59 -5.72
C GLY A 241 7.76 -11.25 -5.18
N MET A 242 7.68 -10.21 -6.01
CA MET A 242 7.15 -8.91 -5.60
C MET A 242 5.65 -8.95 -5.37
N ALA A 243 4.87 -9.63 -6.22
CA ALA A 243 3.44 -9.78 -6.05
C ALA A 243 3.09 -10.45 -4.70
N LEU A 244 3.81 -11.52 -4.36
CA LEU A 244 3.62 -12.21 -3.09
C LEU A 244 4.17 -11.40 -1.91
N GLY A 245 5.36 -10.80 -2.05
CA GLY A 245 6.04 -10.06 -0.97
C GLY A 245 5.24 -8.86 -0.48
N GLN A 246 4.67 -8.06 -1.41
CA GLN A 246 3.85 -6.91 -1.04
C GLN A 246 2.54 -7.33 -0.36
N TYR A 247 1.89 -8.39 -0.82
CA TYR A 247 0.67 -8.92 -0.20
C TYR A 247 0.93 -9.35 1.25
N ILE A 248 2.03 -10.11 1.47
CA ILE A 248 2.41 -10.53 2.83
C ILE A 248 2.73 -9.33 3.72
N ALA A 249 3.39 -8.27 3.19
CA ALA A 249 3.60 -7.03 3.94
C ALA A 249 2.25 -6.43 4.38
N GLY A 250 1.26 -6.42 3.48
CA GLY A 250 -0.11 -5.96 3.76
C GLY A 250 -0.81 -6.72 4.86
N MET A 251 -0.68 -8.06 4.88
CA MET A 251 -1.21 -8.91 5.95
C MET A 251 -0.70 -8.48 7.33
N GLY A 252 0.51 -7.95 7.40
CA GLY A 252 1.13 -7.46 8.63
C GLY A 252 0.72 -6.03 8.96
N PHE A 253 1.18 -5.04 8.18
CA PHE A 253 1.08 -3.63 8.55
C PHE A 253 -0.36 -3.11 8.65
N SER A 254 -1.29 -3.67 7.88
CA SER A 254 -2.71 -3.32 7.97
C SER A 254 -3.29 -3.50 9.38
N ASN A 255 -2.70 -4.38 10.18
CA ASN A 255 -3.17 -4.74 11.51
C ASN A 255 -2.39 -4.06 12.65
N VAL A 256 -1.20 -3.52 12.39
CA VAL A 256 -0.34 -2.94 13.44
C VAL A 256 0.10 -1.50 13.15
N GLY A 257 -0.15 -1.01 11.94
CA GLY A 257 0.25 0.34 11.54
C GLY A 257 1.71 0.45 11.13
N LEU A 258 2.14 1.70 10.92
CA LEU A 258 3.42 2.08 10.34
C LEU A 258 4.19 3.03 11.28
N GLY A 259 5.03 3.90 10.71
CA GLY A 259 5.86 4.83 11.45
C GLY A 259 6.11 6.15 10.71
N ILE A 260 7.19 6.86 11.09
CA ILE A 260 7.45 8.21 10.61
C ILE A 260 8.02 8.25 9.18
N ALA A 261 8.52 7.16 8.60
CA ALA A 261 8.90 7.17 7.19
C ALA A 261 7.67 7.43 6.30
N HIS A 262 6.55 6.76 6.58
CA HIS A 262 5.27 7.03 5.91
C HIS A 262 4.71 8.41 6.25
N SER A 263 4.71 8.82 7.51
CA SER A 263 4.24 10.17 7.90
C SER A 263 4.95 11.27 7.14
N MET A 264 6.28 11.17 7.03
CA MET A 264 7.10 12.14 6.29
C MET A 264 6.88 12.04 4.78
N ALA A 265 6.73 10.83 4.23
CA ALA A 265 6.45 10.62 2.81
C ALA A 265 5.09 11.21 2.38
N HIS A 266 4.07 11.13 3.24
CA HIS A 266 2.76 11.74 2.99
C HIS A 266 2.88 13.25 2.79
N THR A 267 3.67 13.93 3.62
CA THR A 267 3.85 15.39 3.53
C THR A 267 4.65 15.80 2.30
N LEU A 268 5.68 15.03 1.92
CA LEU A 268 6.44 15.27 0.68
C LEU A 268 5.55 15.10 -0.55
N GLY A 269 4.68 14.12 -0.54
CA GLY A 269 3.69 13.93 -1.60
C GLY A 269 2.68 15.08 -1.68
N ALA A 270 2.24 15.61 -0.53
CA ALA A 270 1.25 16.67 -0.48
C ALA A 270 1.81 18.03 -0.91
N VAL A 271 3.07 18.33 -0.57
CA VAL A 271 3.70 19.65 -0.79
C VAL A 271 4.43 19.73 -2.13
N TYR A 272 5.13 18.66 -2.52
CA TYR A 272 6.00 18.64 -3.69
C TYR A 272 5.55 17.69 -4.79
N ASP A 273 4.37 17.08 -4.64
CA ASP A 273 3.85 16.06 -5.56
C ASP A 273 4.85 14.90 -5.79
N THR A 274 5.68 14.62 -4.78
CA THR A 274 6.67 13.54 -4.83
C THR A 274 5.93 12.19 -4.89
N PRO A 275 6.25 11.31 -5.84
CA PRO A 275 5.63 9.99 -5.89
C PRO A 275 5.82 9.25 -4.55
N HIS A 276 4.72 8.72 -4.01
CA HIS A 276 4.68 8.19 -2.63
C HIS A 276 5.81 7.18 -2.35
N GLY A 277 5.97 6.17 -3.19
CA GLY A 277 7.01 5.15 -2.99
C GLY A 277 8.44 5.68 -3.12
N VAL A 278 8.65 6.76 -3.89
CA VAL A 278 9.95 7.47 -3.92
C VAL A 278 10.22 8.17 -2.60
N ALA A 279 9.22 8.87 -2.07
CA ALA A 279 9.33 9.54 -0.78
C ALA A 279 9.58 8.54 0.37
N CYS A 280 8.84 7.43 0.42
CA CYS A 280 9.06 6.35 1.37
C CYS A 280 10.48 5.78 1.29
N ALA A 281 10.96 5.51 0.08
CA ALA A 281 12.29 4.95 -0.14
C ALA A 281 13.44 5.88 0.27
N MET A 282 13.28 7.20 0.07
CA MET A 282 14.26 8.19 0.54
C MET A 282 14.28 8.29 2.07
N MET A 283 13.10 8.27 2.70
CA MET A 283 12.99 8.42 4.15
C MET A 283 13.36 7.17 4.92
N LEU A 284 13.10 5.97 4.40
CA LEU A 284 13.27 4.71 5.12
C LEU A 284 14.65 4.54 5.77
N PRO A 285 15.80 4.63 5.05
CA PRO A 285 17.12 4.41 5.68
C PRO A 285 17.45 5.47 6.72
N ILE A 286 16.96 6.70 6.56
CA ILE A 286 17.16 7.80 7.49
C ILE A 286 16.38 7.58 8.78
N VAL A 287 15.12 7.14 8.65
CA VAL A 287 14.27 6.78 9.78
C VAL A 287 14.78 5.54 10.49
N MET A 288 15.32 4.56 9.77
CA MET A 288 15.98 3.40 10.38
C MET A 288 17.17 3.81 11.25
N GLU A 289 18.00 4.76 10.79
CA GLU A 289 19.09 5.30 11.63
C GLU A 289 18.56 5.98 12.90
N TYR A 290 17.48 6.72 12.79
CA TYR A 290 16.86 7.40 13.93
C TYR A 290 16.30 6.41 14.95
N ASN A 291 15.70 5.32 14.48
CA ASN A 291 14.99 4.32 15.28
C ASN A 291 15.88 3.23 15.90
N GLN A 292 17.09 3.02 15.38
CA GLN A 292 17.90 1.82 15.62
C GLN A 292 18.11 1.46 17.08
N GLU A 293 18.18 2.44 17.98
CA GLU A 293 18.40 2.20 19.41
C GLU A 293 17.14 1.74 20.15
N CYS A 294 15.97 1.97 19.58
CA CYS A 294 14.67 1.64 20.18
C CYS A 294 14.07 0.33 19.66
N THR A 295 14.79 -0.43 18.83
CA THR A 295 14.27 -1.63 18.13
C THR A 295 14.83 -2.95 18.65
N GLY A 296 15.59 -2.94 19.75
CA GLY A 296 16.20 -4.14 20.32
C GLY A 296 17.07 -4.88 19.28
N GLU A 297 16.78 -6.14 19.03
CA GLU A 297 17.49 -6.99 18.07
C GLU A 297 16.78 -7.08 16.69
N LYS A 298 15.68 -6.37 16.48
CA LYS A 298 14.90 -6.47 15.24
C LYS A 298 15.71 -6.20 13.98
N TYR A 299 16.72 -5.34 14.06
CA TYR A 299 17.60 -5.05 12.90
C TYR A 299 18.54 -6.20 12.53
N ARG A 300 18.85 -7.11 13.47
CA ARG A 300 19.55 -8.37 13.15
C ARG A 300 18.70 -9.20 12.19
N GLU A 301 17.42 -9.35 12.48
CA GLU A 301 16.48 -10.11 11.66
C GLU A 301 16.19 -9.43 10.32
N ILE A 302 16.09 -8.09 10.29
CA ILE A 302 16.00 -7.33 9.03
C ILE A 302 17.25 -7.59 8.16
N ALA A 303 18.47 -7.48 8.72
CA ALA A 303 19.70 -7.75 8.00
C ALA A 303 19.71 -9.18 7.43
N ARG A 304 19.31 -10.17 8.23
CA ARG A 304 19.20 -11.58 7.80
C ARG A 304 18.21 -11.74 6.66
N ALA A 305 17.01 -11.18 6.79
CA ALA A 305 15.96 -11.25 5.76
C ALA A 305 16.39 -10.56 4.45
N MET A 306 17.18 -9.50 4.54
CA MET A 306 17.76 -8.82 3.37
C MET A 306 18.97 -9.57 2.76
N GLY A 307 19.36 -10.71 3.30
CA GLY A 307 20.43 -11.55 2.75
C GLY A 307 21.85 -11.18 3.17
N VAL A 308 22.00 -10.36 4.23
CA VAL A 308 23.32 -10.09 4.84
C VAL A 308 23.87 -11.39 5.44
N LYS A 309 25.14 -11.70 5.13
CA LYS A 309 25.81 -12.91 5.62
C LYS A 309 26.39 -12.68 7.02
N ASP A 310 26.61 -13.79 7.72
CA ASP A 310 27.31 -13.82 9.00
C ASP A 310 26.73 -12.93 10.12
N VAL A 311 25.43 -12.63 10.02
CA VAL A 311 24.72 -11.71 10.94
C VAL A 311 24.83 -12.16 12.39
N ASP A 312 24.85 -13.48 12.64
CA ASP A 312 24.93 -14.05 14.00
C ASP A 312 26.27 -13.78 14.70
N SER A 313 27.33 -13.49 13.93
CA SER A 313 28.64 -13.11 14.46
C SER A 313 28.83 -11.61 14.67
N MET A 314 27.88 -10.78 14.21
CA MET A 314 27.94 -9.33 14.30
C MET A 314 27.56 -8.82 15.68
N THR A 315 28.22 -7.77 16.10
CA THR A 315 27.78 -6.94 17.23
C THR A 315 26.47 -6.19 16.90
N GLN A 316 25.84 -5.64 17.89
CA GLN A 316 24.59 -4.88 17.69
C GLN A 316 24.78 -3.68 16.76
N GLU A 317 25.89 -2.97 16.89
CA GLU A 317 26.22 -1.85 16.01
C GLU A 317 26.42 -2.31 14.56
N GLU A 318 27.17 -3.42 14.37
CA GLU A 318 27.44 -3.96 13.03
C GLU A 318 26.16 -4.43 12.32
N TYR A 319 25.29 -5.21 12.97
CA TYR A 319 24.09 -5.68 12.28
C TYR A 319 23.07 -4.55 12.04
N ARG A 320 23.00 -3.54 12.92
CA ARG A 320 22.16 -2.34 12.69
C ARG A 320 22.63 -1.59 11.46
N LYS A 321 23.93 -1.33 11.38
CA LYS A 321 24.54 -0.69 10.21
C LYS A 321 24.32 -1.53 8.94
N ALA A 322 24.53 -2.83 9.01
CA ALA A 322 24.38 -3.74 7.88
C ALA A 322 22.92 -3.77 7.34
N ALA A 323 21.91 -3.75 8.21
CA ALA A 323 20.51 -3.66 7.82
C ALA A 323 20.22 -2.36 7.06
N ILE A 324 20.67 -1.22 7.60
CA ILE A 324 20.48 0.09 6.99
C ILE A 324 21.19 0.19 5.63
N ASP A 325 22.44 -0.28 5.56
CA ASP A 325 23.23 -0.28 4.33
C ASP A 325 22.62 -1.19 3.25
N ALA A 326 22.02 -2.32 3.64
CA ALA A 326 21.31 -3.22 2.72
C ALA A 326 20.08 -2.53 2.09
N VAL A 327 19.31 -1.77 2.89
CA VAL A 327 18.18 -0.97 2.39
C VAL A 327 18.67 0.11 1.43
N ARG A 328 19.69 0.88 1.82
CA ARG A 328 20.30 1.90 0.95
C ARG A 328 20.78 1.33 -0.36
N LYS A 329 21.50 0.20 -0.28
CA LYS A 329 21.99 -0.47 -1.48
C LYS A 329 20.88 -0.89 -2.41
N LEU A 330 19.81 -1.49 -1.89
CA LEU A 330 18.66 -1.89 -2.71
C LEU A 330 18.01 -0.67 -3.37
N SER A 331 17.80 0.41 -2.63
CA SER A 331 17.23 1.66 -3.15
C SER A 331 18.06 2.23 -4.31
N VAL A 332 19.38 2.28 -4.16
CA VAL A 332 20.30 2.75 -5.22
C VAL A 332 20.31 1.80 -6.41
N ASP A 333 20.35 0.49 -6.18
CA ASP A 333 20.40 -0.53 -7.25
C ASP A 333 19.15 -0.47 -8.15
N VAL A 334 18.01 -0.03 -7.62
CA VAL A 334 16.74 0.11 -8.39
C VAL A 334 16.50 1.55 -8.87
N GLY A 335 17.44 2.44 -8.68
CA GLY A 335 17.44 3.80 -9.25
C GLY A 335 16.59 4.82 -8.49
N ILE A 336 16.36 4.64 -7.20
CA ILE A 336 15.68 5.63 -6.37
C ILE A 336 16.64 6.79 -6.04
N PRO A 337 16.21 8.05 -6.16
CA PRO A 337 17.02 9.20 -5.76
C PRO A 337 17.23 9.21 -4.24
N THR A 338 18.37 9.73 -3.80
CA THR A 338 18.69 9.86 -2.37
C THR A 338 18.38 11.23 -1.81
N LYS A 339 18.07 12.19 -2.67
CA LYS A 339 17.78 13.59 -2.32
C LYS A 339 16.58 14.11 -3.05
N LEU A 340 15.92 15.10 -2.46
CA LEU A 340 14.83 15.87 -3.05
C LEU A 340 15.19 17.36 -3.01
N GLU A 341 15.82 17.83 -4.08
CA GLU A 341 16.30 19.24 -4.21
C GLU A 341 15.16 20.28 -4.13
N ALA A 342 13.90 19.85 -4.26
CA ALA A 342 12.74 20.74 -4.15
C ALA A 342 12.46 21.22 -2.72
N ILE A 343 12.95 20.52 -1.69
CA ILE A 343 12.71 20.89 -0.29
C ILE A 343 13.42 22.20 0.04
N LYS A 344 12.69 23.12 0.66
CA LYS A 344 13.21 24.41 1.11
C LYS A 344 13.26 24.47 2.64
N GLU A 345 14.26 25.15 3.18
CA GLU A 345 14.40 25.33 4.63
C GLU A 345 13.15 26.02 5.25
N GLU A 346 12.51 26.93 4.50
CA GLU A 346 11.30 27.64 4.93
C GLU A 346 10.07 26.72 5.09
N ASP A 347 10.04 25.57 4.38
CA ASP A 347 8.93 24.61 4.42
C ASP A 347 9.07 23.61 5.57
N LEU A 348 10.26 23.45 6.16
CA LEU A 348 10.55 22.41 7.15
C LEU A 348 9.63 22.42 8.36
N GLN A 349 9.24 23.60 8.83
CA GLN A 349 8.31 23.70 9.97
C GLN A 349 6.96 23.08 9.63
N PHE A 350 6.40 23.42 8.48
CA PHE A 350 5.12 22.90 8.02
C PHE A 350 5.19 21.40 7.74
N LEU A 351 6.26 20.94 7.06
CA LEU A 351 6.48 19.52 6.78
C LEU A 351 6.54 18.69 8.07
N ALA A 352 7.31 19.15 9.04
CA ALA A 352 7.50 18.45 10.30
C ALA A 352 6.22 18.42 11.17
N GLU A 353 5.49 19.54 11.26
CA GLU A 353 4.20 19.61 11.98
C GLU A 353 3.16 18.69 11.33
N SER A 354 3.11 18.68 9.99
CA SER A 354 2.20 17.81 9.23
C SER A 354 2.53 16.33 9.42
N ALA A 355 3.82 15.97 9.38
CA ALA A 355 4.27 14.59 9.63
C ALA A 355 4.03 14.17 11.08
N TYR A 356 4.22 15.07 12.05
CA TYR A 356 3.94 14.81 13.46
C TYR A 356 2.46 14.52 13.72
N ALA A 357 1.56 15.21 13.02
CA ALA A 357 0.12 15.05 13.12
C ALA A 357 -0.44 13.85 12.31
N ASP A 358 0.39 13.20 11.50
CA ASP A 358 -0.02 12.09 10.65
C ASP A 358 -0.39 10.83 11.45
N ALA A 359 -1.38 10.09 10.97
CA ALA A 359 -1.91 8.89 11.63
C ALA A 359 -0.86 7.77 11.82
N CYS A 360 0.21 7.73 11.02
CA CYS A 360 1.28 6.74 11.12
C CYS A 360 2.30 7.08 12.21
N ALA A 361 2.47 8.35 12.57
CA ALA A 361 3.52 8.82 13.49
C ALA A 361 3.49 8.15 14.87
N PRO A 362 2.33 7.93 15.51
CA PRO A 362 2.27 7.30 16.84
C PRO A 362 2.82 5.86 16.89
N GLY A 363 2.82 5.15 15.75
CA GLY A 363 3.33 3.78 15.64
C GLY A 363 4.86 3.68 15.68
N ASN A 364 5.59 4.78 15.44
CA ASN A 364 7.04 4.76 15.36
C ASN A 364 7.68 4.27 16.67
N PRO A 365 8.69 3.36 16.64
CA PRO A 365 9.27 2.80 17.85
C PRO A 365 9.94 3.83 18.76
N LYS A 366 10.53 4.87 18.20
CA LYS A 366 11.09 6.01 18.91
C LYS A 366 10.17 7.22 18.75
N ASP A 367 9.80 7.85 19.85
CA ASP A 367 9.02 9.10 19.80
C ASP A 367 9.85 10.18 19.08
N ALA A 368 9.21 10.90 18.16
CA ALA A 368 9.84 11.97 17.41
C ALA A 368 9.15 13.31 17.72
N SER A 369 9.96 14.32 18.03
CA SER A 369 9.50 15.70 18.12
C SER A 369 9.44 16.36 16.75
N VAL A 370 8.79 17.53 16.65
CA VAL A 370 8.80 18.33 15.42
C VAL A 370 10.24 18.69 15.01
N GLU A 371 11.12 18.99 15.96
CA GLU A 371 12.53 19.32 15.65
C GLU A 371 13.28 18.08 15.12
N ASP A 372 13.06 16.90 15.69
CA ASP A 372 13.64 15.66 15.14
C ASP A 372 13.22 15.45 13.67
N LEU A 373 11.93 15.65 13.37
CA LEU A 373 11.41 15.49 12.01
C LEU A 373 12.02 16.52 11.04
N LYS A 374 12.23 17.78 11.47
CA LYS A 374 12.95 18.77 10.66
C LYS A 374 14.38 18.31 10.34
N ASP A 375 15.10 17.80 11.33
CA ASP A 375 16.46 17.30 11.13
C ASP A 375 16.50 16.09 10.20
N LEU A 376 15.49 15.22 10.26
CA LEU A 376 15.36 14.09 9.33
C LEU A 376 15.08 14.56 7.89
N PHE A 377 14.20 15.56 7.69
CA PHE A 377 13.98 16.14 6.36
C PHE A 377 15.25 16.79 5.79
N ARG A 378 16.05 17.48 6.61
CA ARG A 378 17.32 18.08 6.17
C ARG A 378 18.30 17.05 5.57
N LYS A 379 18.22 15.79 5.98
CA LYS A 379 19.11 14.75 5.46
C LYS A 379 18.87 14.39 3.98
N ILE A 380 17.69 14.71 3.46
CA ILE A 380 17.32 14.47 2.05
C ILE A 380 17.33 15.74 1.18
N MET A 381 17.67 16.87 1.72
CA MET A 381 17.86 18.13 0.98
C MET A 381 19.13 18.14 0.13
#